data_455984ea0898bb93922876e7a1681397
#
_entry.id   455984ea0898bb93922876e7a1681397
#
_cell.length_a   1.000
_cell.length_b   1.000
_cell.length_c   1.000
_cell.angle_alpha   90.00
_cell.angle_beta   90.00
_cell.angle_gamma   90.00
#
_symmetry.space_group_name_H-M   'P 1'
#
loop_
_entity.id
_entity.type
_entity.pdbx_description
1 polymer ?
#
loop_
_entity_poly.entity_id
_entity_poly.type
_entity_poly.pdbx_seq_one_letter_code
_entity_poly.pdbx_strand_id
1 'polypeptide(L)'
;MKEIRIMKIDVVQRNYIARDKLLDLINKKLQRFEKYLSDSVVAKVVLSRAGNLDKYKMEITIKDKNLFVRSEVQSDNMYVNLDTCLAKIERQVVRMAGKNKDSVKNVDPMDLLFMDEVPEIEPAKIVKTKEFELDILSEEQAVDQLELIGNDFYIYRDNQTGLVNVLYKRADGNYGLIRTR
;
A
#
# COMPACT_ATOMS: atom_id res chain seq x y z
N MET A 1 7.85 -7.53 33.29
CA MET A 1 8.52 -6.45 32.53
C MET A 1 7.84 -6.40 31.15
N LYS A 2 7.17 -5.28 30.80
CA LYS A 2 6.65 -5.10 29.44
C LYS A 2 7.86 -4.85 28.55
N GLU A 3 8.15 -5.75 27.61
CA GLU A 3 9.12 -5.49 26.56
C GLU A 3 8.68 -4.24 25.80
N ILE A 4 9.59 -3.30 25.69
CA ILE A 4 9.36 -2.05 24.94
C ILE A 4 9.36 -2.47 23.44
N ARG A 5 8.17 -2.52 22.87
CA ARG A 5 7.98 -2.76 21.45
C ARG A 5 8.43 -1.49 20.72
N ILE A 6 9.41 -1.59 19.87
CA ILE A 6 9.91 -0.44 19.12
C ILE A 6 9.75 -0.76 17.63
N MET A 7 8.82 -0.06 16.97
CA MET A 7 8.70 -0.07 15.52
C MET A 7 9.89 0.67 14.91
N LYS A 8 10.64 -0.01 14.03
CA LYS A 8 11.71 0.64 13.27
C LYS A 8 11.11 1.51 12.18
N ILE A 9 11.37 2.82 12.24
CA ILE A 9 10.92 3.78 11.23
C ILE A 9 12.12 4.18 10.36
N ASP A 10 12.02 3.91 9.07
CA ASP A 10 13.03 4.25 8.06
C ASP A 10 12.49 5.39 7.18
N VAL A 11 13.12 6.56 7.25
CA VAL A 11 12.69 7.75 6.50
C VAL A 11 13.66 8.01 5.36
N VAL A 12 13.16 7.85 4.13
CA VAL A 12 13.91 8.11 2.89
C VAL A 12 13.46 9.46 2.31
N GLN A 13 14.42 10.33 2.06
CA GLN A 13 14.19 11.66 1.48
C GLN A 13 14.68 11.68 0.03
N ARG A 14 13.80 12.02 -0.92
CA ARG A 14 14.10 12.10 -2.36
C ARG A 14 13.75 13.48 -2.89
N ASN A 15 14.77 14.28 -3.25
CA ASN A 15 14.60 15.66 -3.72
C ASN A 15 13.74 16.54 -2.77
N TYR A 16 13.78 16.21 -1.49
CA TYR A 16 13.11 16.91 -0.40
C TYR A 16 13.92 16.74 0.89
N ILE A 17 14.22 17.84 1.57
CA ILE A 17 14.93 17.84 2.87
C ILE A 17 13.90 18.16 3.94
N ALA A 18 13.58 17.17 4.76
CA ALA A 18 12.68 17.33 5.88
C ALA A 18 13.38 18.09 7.04
N ARG A 19 12.66 19.01 7.67
CA ARG A 19 13.12 19.63 8.92
C ARG A 19 12.91 18.65 10.07
N ASP A 20 13.73 18.75 11.10
CA ASP A 20 13.70 17.88 12.29
C ASP A 20 12.29 17.79 12.90
N LYS A 21 11.59 18.92 12.98
CA LYS A 21 10.19 18.97 13.47
C LYS A 21 9.24 18.03 12.71
N LEU A 22 9.41 17.86 11.39
CA LEU A 22 8.60 16.93 10.59
C LEU A 22 9.00 15.50 10.88
N LEU A 23 10.30 15.22 11.01
CA LEU A 23 10.81 13.87 11.31
C LEU A 23 10.35 13.39 12.68
N ASP A 24 10.41 14.27 13.70
CA ASP A 24 9.91 13.98 15.04
C ASP A 24 8.41 13.71 15.03
N LEU A 25 7.64 14.50 14.26
CA LEU A 25 6.20 14.32 14.13
C LEU A 25 5.86 13.00 13.47
N ILE A 26 6.57 12.62 12.40
CA ILE A 26 6.42 11.31 11.73
C ILE A 26 6.67 10.18 12.73
N ASN A 27 7.78 10.22 13.46
CA ASN A 27 8.12 9.22 14.44
C ASN A 27 7.05 9.11 15.53
N LYS A 28 6.67 10.23 16.15
CA LYS A 28 5.65 10.26 17.21
C LYS A 28 4.31 9.73 16.77
N LYS A 29 3.86 10.11 15.55
CA LYS A 29 2.55 9.69 15.05
C LYS A 29 2.53 8.23 14.58
N LEU A 30 3.63 7.71 14.02
CA LEU A 30 3.73 6.30 13.62
C LEU A 30 3.85 5.34 14.80
N GLN A 31 4.55 5.72 15.88
CA GLN A 31 4.65 4.90 17.10
C GLN A 31 3.29 4.54 17.70
N ARG A 32 2.25 5.34 17.46
CA ARG A 32 0.88 5.03 17.92
C ARG A 32 0.35 3.69 17.37
N PHE A 33 0.86 3.22 16.23
CA PHE A 33 0.44 1.97 15.61
C PHE A 33 1.12 0.73 16.19
N GLU A 34 2.14 0.88 17.05
CA GLU A 34 2.84 -0.25 17.69
C GLU A 34 1.89 -1.17 18.46
N LYS A 35 0.84 -0.62 19.06
CA LYS A 35 -0.18 -1.40 19.78
C LYS A 35 -0.95 -2.38 18.92
N TYR A 36 -0.97 -2.19 17.60
CA TYR A 36 -1.71 -3.03 16.64
C TYR A 36 -0.81 -3.98 15.84
N LEU A 37 0.48 -3.91 16.03
CA LEU A 37 1.48 -4.55 15.18
C LEU A 37 2.33 -5.53 16.00
N SER A 38 3.03 -6.45 15.32
CA SER A 38 3.95 -7.40 15.97
C SER A 38 5.28 -6.74 16.36
N ASP A 39 6.12 -7.48 17.10
CA ASP A 39 7.36 -6.95 17.71
C ASP A 39 8.49 -6.62 16.71
N SER A 40 8.33 -6.91 15.42
CA SER A 40 9.39 -6.76 14.41
C SER A 40 8.93 -6.00 13.18
N VAL A 41 8.20 -4.90 13.37
CA VAL A 41 7.63 -4.13 12.26
C VAL A 41 8.59 -3.06 11.77
N VAL A 42 8.67 -2.93 10.46
CA VAL A 42 9.37 -1.83 9.80
C VAL A 42 8.35 -0.94 9.08
N ALA A 43 8.33 0.34 9.45
CA ALA A 43 7.63 1.37 8.70
C ALA A 43 8.61 2.13 7.82
N LYS A 44 8.39 2.11 6.52
CA LYS A 44 9.17 2.91 5.56
C LYS A 44 8.37 4.14 5.16
N VAL A 45 8.96 5.31 5.32
CA VAL A 45 8.39 6.60 4.91
C VAL A 45 9.25 7.18 3.80
N VAL A 46 8.65 7.48 2.65
CA VAL A 46 9.35 8.14 1.55
C VAL A 46 8.77 9.54 1.38
N LEU A 47 9.62 10.54 1.51
CA LEU A 47 9.31 11.95 1.28
C LEU A 47 9.94 12.38 -0.04
N SER A 48 9.15 12.95 -0.95
CA SER A 48 9.66 13.40 -2.23
C SER A 48 8.96 14.67 -2.71
N ARG A 49 9.62 15.41 -3.60
CA ARG A 49 9.02 16.48 -4.38
C ARG A 49 8.51 15.89 -5.70
N ALA A 50 7.27 16.16 -6.06
CA ALA A 50 6.63 15.61 -7.25
C ALA A 50 6.85 16.56 -8.45
N GLY A 51 7.76 16.17 -9.34
CA GLY A 51 7.97 16.85 -10.64
C GLY A 51 8.34 18.33 -10.55
N ASN A 52 7.94 19.11 -11.56
CA ASN A 52 8.17 20.56 -11.67
C ASN A 52 7.10 21.41 -10.96
N LEU A 53 6.12 20.78 -10.33
CA LEU A 53 5.06 21.46 -9.59
C LEU A 53 5.48 21.55 -8.12
N ASP A 54 5.10 22.63 -7.42
CA ASP A 54 5.32 22.81 -5.99
C ASP A 54 4.44 21.85 -5.17
N LYS A 55 4.49 20.57 -5.53
CA LYS A 55 3.78 19.49 -4.85
C LYS A 55 4.76 18.53 -4.19
N TYR A 56 4.38 18.10 -3.01
CA TYR A 56 5.12 17.13 -2.22
C TYR A 56 4.35 15.82 -2.18
N LYS A 57 5.08 14.73 -2.22
CA LYS A 57 4.54 13.38 -2.16
C LYS A 57 5.09 12.68 -0.92
N MET A 58 4.19 12.07 -0.16
CA MET A 58 4.52 11.19 0.95
C MET A 58 3.99 9.79 0.68
N GLU A 59 4.83 8.80 0.89
CA GLU A 59 4.46 7.39 0.86
C GLU A 59 4.83 6.77 2.19
N ILE A 60 3.90 6.08 2.84
CA ILE A 60 4.13 5.32 4.07
C ILE A 60 3.77 3.87 3.79
N THR A 61 4.72 2.97 4.04
CA THR A 61 4.54 1.52 3.91
C THR A 61 4.86 0.87 5.25
N ILE A 62 3.93 0.11 5.79
CA ILE A 62 4.13 -0.72 6.99
C ILE A 62 4.05 -2.17 6.57
N LYS A 63 5.10 -2.92 6.89
CA LYS A 63 5.17 -4.36 6.61
C LYS A 63 5.36 -5.11 7.92
N ASP A 64 4.41 -5.98 8.21
CA ASP A 64 4.42 -6.97 9.28
C ASP A 64 4.26 -8.38 8.69
N LYS A 65 4.39 -9.44 9.49
CA LYS A 65 4.32 -10.85 9.04
C LYS A 65 3.14 -11.14 8.11
N ASN A 66 1.96 -10.65 8.46
CA ASN A 66 0.70 -10.89 7.74
C ASN A 66 -0.01 -9.58 7.34
N LEU A 67 0.65 -8.44 7.51
CA LEU A 67 0.08 -7.13 7.24
C LEU A 67 1.00 -6.36 6.30
N PHE A 68 0.44 -5.96 5.16
CA PHE A 68 1.05 -5.02 4.25
C PHE A 68 0.09 -3.84 4.05
N VAL A 69 0.48 -2.68 4.56
CA VAL A 69 -0.31 -1.46 4.47
C VAL A 69 0.52 -0.40 3.76
N ARG A 70 -0.06 0.23 2.75
CA ARG A 70 0.58 1.32 2.00
C ARG A 70 -0.40 2.48 1.82
N SER A 71 0.10 3.68 2.03
CA SER A 71 -0.61 4.91 1.72
C SER A 71 0.32 5.87 0.98
N GLU A 72 -0.21 6.48 -0.07
CA GLU A 72 0.47 7.49 -0.87
C GLU A 72 -0.45 8.71 -0.99
N VAL A 73 0.10 9.90 -0.76
CA VAL A 73 -0.61 11.19 -0.84
C VAL A 73 0.30 12.24 -1.44
N GLN A 74 -0.28 13.09 -2.27
CA GLN A 74 0.40 14.22 -2.89
C GLN A 74 -0.42 15.49 -2.67
N SER A 75 0.22 16.54 -2.13
CA SER A 75 -0.36 17.89 -1.99
C SER A 75 0.74 18.96 -1.97
N ASP A 76 0.38 20.19 -1.78
CA ASP A 76 1.28 21.33 -1.60
C ASP A 76 1.88 21.43 -0.19
N ASN A 77 1.43 20.58 0.76
CA ASN A 77 1.84 20.63 2.15
C ASN A 77 2.17 19.23 2.70
N MET A 78 3.43 19.03 3.11
CA MET A 78 3.91 17.74 3.61
C MET A 78 3.25 17.34 4.96
N TYR A 79 2.84 18.29 5.79
CA TYR A 79 2.12 18.01 7.03
C TYR A 79 0.69 17.49 6.73
N VAL A 80 0.02 18.06 5.75
CA VAL A 80 -1.29 17.57 5.27
C VAL A 80 -1.13 16.16 4.69
N ASN A 81 -0.06 15.91 3.93
CA ASN A 81 0.24 14.56 3.41
C ASN A 81 0.41 13.56 4.55
N LEU A 82 1.12 13.94 5.62
CA LEU A 82 1.31 13.07 6.79
C LEU A 82 -0.03 12.70 7.43
N ASP A 83 -0.87 13.68 7.73
CA ASP A 83 -2.15 13.45 8.40
C ASP A 83 -3.09 12.59 7.53
N THR A 84 -3.15 12.87 6.24
CA THR A 84 -3.96 12.09 5.28
C THR A 84 -3.43 10.66 5.12
N CYS A 85 -2.10 10.47 5.03
CA CYS A 85 -1.50 9.14 4.98
C CYS A 85 -1.82 8.32 6.23
N LEU A 86 -1.67 8.94 7.41
CA LEU A 86 -1.93 8.28 8.69
C LEU A 86 -3.40 7.86 8.83
N ALA A 87 -4.34 8.72 8.45
CA ALA A 87 -5.76 8.39 8.46
C ALA A 87 -6.09 7.19 7.55
N LYS A 88 -5.47 7.11 6.36
CA LYS A 88 -5.62 5.96 5.46
C LYS A 88 -5.02 4.69 6.05
N ILE A 89 -3.85 4.76 6.67
CA ILE A 89 -3.18 3.62 7.31
C ILE A 89 -4.00 3.14 8.51
N GLU A 90 -4.47 4.04 9.35
CA GLU A 90 -5.28 3.71 10.53
C GLU A 90 -6.52 2.88 10.14
N ARG A 91 -7.26 3.31 9.13
CA ARG A 91 -8.40 2.57 8.58
C ARG A 91 -8.02 1.16 8.11
N GLN A 92 -6.88 1.03 7.42
CA GLN A 92 -6.40 -0.27 6.93
C GLN A 92 -5.99 -1.20 8.07
N VAL A 93 -5.26 -0.67 9.07
CA VAL A 93 -4.79 -1.43 10.25
C VAL A 93 -5.98 -1.89 11.10
N VAL A 94 -6.91 -1.00 11.43
CA VAL A 94 -8.11 -1.34 12.22
C VAL A 94 -8.97 -2.37 11.50
N ARG A 95 -9.18 -2.22 10.19
CA ARG A 95 -9.91 -3.19 9.37
C ARG A 95 -9.27 -4.57 9.37
N MET A 96 -7.94 -4.64 9.34
CA MET A 96 -7.20 -5.90 9.34
C MET A 96 -7.20 -6.53 10.75
N ALA A 97 -7.02 -5.74 11.80
CA ALA A 97 -7.12 -6.19 13.19
C ALA A 97 -8.53 -6.74 13.50
N GLY A 98 -9.59 -6.10 12.99
CA GLY A 98 -10.98 -6.57 13.16
C GLY A 98 -11.29 -7.89 12.44
N LYS A 99 -10.52 -8.28 11.42
CA LYS A 99 -10.65 -9.61 10.78
C LYS A 99 -10.00 -10.74 11.58
N ASN A 100 -8.99 -10.43 12.38
CA ASN A 100 -8.33 -11.38 13.28
C ASN A 100 -8.89 -11.19 14.69
N LYS A 101 -10.01 -11.88 15.01
CA LYS A 101 -10.74 -11.77 16.28
C LYS A 101 -9.88 -11.99 17.54
N ASP A 102 -8.71 -12.59 17.42
CA ASP A 102 -7.78 -12.83 18.53
C ASP A 102 -6.90 -11.62 18.88
N SER A 103 -6.80 -10.61 18.01
CA SER A 103 -5.95 -9.41 18.21
C SER A 103 -6.71 -8.20 18.75
N VAL A 104 -8.06 -8.26 18.83
CA VAL A 104 -8.93 -7.11 19.15
C VAL A 104 -9.04 -6.82 20.64
N LYS A 105 -8.37 -7.59 21.52
CA LYS A 105 -8.51 -7.44 22.99
C LYS A 105 -8.00 -6.11 23.56
N ASN A 106 -7.38 -5.22 22.76
CA ASN A 106 -6.76 -3.97 23.23
C ASN A 106 -7.13 -2.72 22.42
N VAL A 107 -8.25 -2.70 21.71
CA VAL A 107 -8.76 -1.46 21.12
C VAL A 107 -9.58 -0.73 22.18
N ASP A 108 -9.08 0.41 22.66
CA ASP A 108 -9.82 1.27 23.58
C ASP A 108 -11.05 1.82 22.83
N PRO A 109 -12.28 1.61 23.35
CA PRO A 109 -13.50 2.17 22.72
C PRO A 109 -13.43 3.67 22.56
N MET A 110 -12.61 4.36 23.35
CA MET A 110 -12.41 5.81 23.29
C MET A 110 -11.63 6.24 22.03
N ASP A 111 -10.74 5.38 21.50
CA ASP A 111 -10.01 5.64 20.24
C ASP A 111 -10.94 5.58 19.01
N LEU A 112 -12.10 4.92 19.12
CA LEU A 112 -13.11 4.83 18.06
C LEU A 112 -14.04 6.07 18.04
N LEU A 113 -14.15 6.82 19.13
CA LEU A 113 -15.02 8.00 19.25
C LEU A 113 -14.44 9.26 18.60
N PHE A 114 -13.15 9.30 18.31
CA PHE A 114 -12.50 10.40 17.57
C PHE A 114 -12.43 10.19 16.06
N MET A 115 -13.08 9.16 15.56
CA MET A 115 -13.28 8.99 14.11
C MET A 115 -14.51 9.81 13.75
N ASP A 116 -14.29 11.01 13.18
CA ASP A 116 -15.33 11.71 12.43
C ASP A 116 -16.01 10.71 11.48
N GLU A 117 -17.33 10.84 11.31
CA GLU A 117 -18.17 9.97 10.51
C GLU A 117 -17.49 9.58 9.19
N VAL A 118 -16.78 8.48 9.22
CA VAL A 118 -16.18 7.91 8.02
C VAL A 118 -17.33 7.20 7.31
N PRO A 119 -17.67 7.56 6.06
CA PRO A 119 -18.68 6.82 5.32
C PRO A 119 -18.30 5.34 5.38
N GLU A 120 -19.24 4.52 5.78
CA GLU A 120 -19.12 3.08 5.90
C GLU A 120 -18.85 2.51 4.51
N ILE A 121 -17.58 2.49 4.12
CA ILE A 121 -17.17 1.85 2.86
C ILE A 121 -17.27 0.35 3.13
N GLU A 122 -18.33 -0.26 2.65
CA GLU A 122 -18.47 -1.71 2.67
C GLU A 122 -17.16 -2.35 2.17
N PRO A 123 -16.67 -3.39 2.86
CA PRO A 123 -15.45 -4.06 2.42
C PRO A 123 -15.65 -4.62 1.02
N ALA A 124 -14.75 -4.28 0.10
CA ALA A 124 -14.77 -4.84 -1.24
C ALA A 124 -14.81 -6.37 -1.16
N LYS A 125 -15.83 -6.97 -1.79
CA LYS A 125 -16.04 -8.42 -1.83
C LYS A 125 -15.71 -8.91 -3.24
N ILE A 126 -15.26 -10.17 -3.36
CA ILE A 126 -15.19 -10.82 -4.66
C ILE A 126 -16.62 -11.13 -5.09
N VAL A 127 -17.11 -10.34 -6.04
CA VAL A 127 -18.49 -10.49 -6.55
C VAL A 127 -18.58 -11.37 -7.80
N LYS A 128 -17.42 -11.67 -8.43
CA LYS A 128 -17.36 -12.49 -9.63
C LYS A 128 -16.03 -13.24 -9.70
N THR A 129 -16.09 -14.53 -9.94
CA THR A 129 -14.95 -15.40 -10.24
C THR A 129 -15.07 -15.85 -11.71
N LYS A 130 -13.95 -15.85 -12.42
CA LYS A 130 -13.84 -16.43 -13.77
C LYS A 130 -12.69 -17.41 -13.77
N GLU A 131 -12.89 -18.55 -14.38
CA GLU A 131 -11.86 -19.56 -14.63
C GLU A 131 -11.65 -19.67 -16.14
N PHE A 132 -10.42 -19.76 -16.58
CA PHE A 132 -10.06 -19.96 -17.98
C PHE A 132 -8.72 -20.66 -18.06
N GLU A 133 -8.53 -21.41 -19.13
CA GLU A 133 -7.24 -22.03 -19.46
C GLU A 133 -6.25 -20.94 -19.90
N LEU A 134 -4.98 -21.12 -19.53
CA LEU A 134 -3.93 -20.19 -19.91
C LEU A 134 -3.32 -20.62 -21.25
N ASP A 135 -3.32 -19.70 -22.20
CA ASP A 135 -2.62 -19.89 -23.45
C ASP A 135 -1.10 -19.89 -23.22
N ILE A 136 -0.40 -20.72 -24.02
CA ILE A 136 1.07 -20.75 -24.03
C ILE A 136 1.53 -19.84 -25.17
N LEU A 137 2.09 -18.68 -24.84
CA LEU A 137 2.41 -17.62 -25.79
C LEU A 137 3.80 -17.03 -25.53
N SER A 138 4.37 -16.40 -26.56
CA SER A 138 5.47 -15.46 -26.40
C SER A 138 4.98 -14.10 -25.88
N GLU A 139 5.89 -13.24 -25.42
CA GLU A 139 5.55 -11.89 -24.96
C GLU A 139 4.89 -11.07 -26.09
N GLU A 140 5.38 -11.19 -27.31
CA GLU A 140 4.82 -10.50 -28.49
C GLU A 140 3.39 -10.95 -28.80
N GLN A 141 3.18 -12.29 -28.84
CA GLN A 141 1.85 -12.86 -29.03
C GLN A 141 0.86 -12.46 -27.93
N ALA A 142 1.33 -12.32 -26.70
CA ALA A 142 0.50 -11.89 -25.57
C ALA A 142 0.08 -10.40 -25.73
N VAL A 143 0.94 -9.54 -26.30
CA VAL A 143 0.58 -8.16 -26.64
C VAL A 143 -0.51 -8.14 -27.69
N ASP A 144 -0.34 -8.90 -28.79
CA ASP A 144 -1.33 -8.98 -29.86
C ASP A 144 -2.69 -9.47 -29.34
N GLN A 145 -2.68 -10.48 -28.46
CA GLN A 145 -3.92 -10.98 -27.86
C GLN A 145 -4.58 -9.96 -26.94
N LEU A 146 -3.80 -9.23 -26.12
CA LEU A 146 -4.32 -8.19 -25.26
C LEU A 146 -4.97 -7.06 -26.07
N GLU A 147 -4.37 -6.69 -27.20
CA GLU A 147 -4.93 -5.67 -28.11
C GLU A 147 -6.22 -6.15 -28.77
N LEU A 148 -6.23 -7.41 -29.26
CA LEU A 148 -7.37 -8.01 -29.94
C LEU A 148 -8.60 -8.12 -29.02
N ILE A 149 -8.39 -8.56 -27.76
CA ILE A 149 -9.46 -8.74 -26.77
C ILE A 149 -9.93 -7.40 -26.21
N GLY A 150 -9.08 -6.36 -26.25
CA GLY A 150 -9.39 -5.02 -25.74
C GLY A 150 -9.46 -4.91 -24.22
N ASN A 151 -8.87 -5.83 -23.47
CA ASN A 151 -8.78 -5.82 -22.02
C ASN A 151 -7.66 -4.90 -21.54
N ASP A 152 -7.64 -4.58 -20.24
CA ASP A 152 -6.55 -3.84 -19.59
C ASP A 152 -5.39 -4.72 -19.18
N PHE A 153 -5.59 -6.03 -19.08
CA PHE A 153 -4.56 -7.02 -18.75
C PHE A 153 -4.84 -8.36 -19.41
N TYR A 154 -3.77 -9.17 -19.55
CA TYR A 154 -3.81 -10.53 -20.06
C TYR A 154 -2.90 -11.44 -19.23
N ILE A 155 -3.39 -12.64 -18.91
CA ILE A 155 -2.64 -13.64 -18.14
C ILE A 155 -2.35 -14.80 -19.09
N TYR A 156 -1.09 -15.18 -19.20
CA TYR A 156 -0.64 -16.23 -20.10
C TYR A 156 0.49 -17.06 -19.49
N ARG A 157 0.78 -18.20 -20.07
CA ARG A 157 1.95 -19.00 -19.75
C ARG A 157 3.03 -18.70 -20.78
N ASP A 158 4.17 -18.24 -20.31
CA ASP A 158 5.32 -17.96 -21.18
C ASP A 158 5.86 -19.25 -21.80
N ASN A 159 6.05 -19.25 -23.12
CA ASN A 159 6.44 -20.44 -23.89
C ASN A 159 7.91 -20.84 -23.67
N GLN A 160 8.76 -19.95 -23.15
CA GLN A 160 10.17 -20.23 -22.89
C GLN A 160 10.40 -20.70 -21.46
N THR A 161 9.75 -20.05 -20.50
CA THR A 161 9.96 -20.33 -19.07
C THR A 161 8.90 -21.28 -18.48
N GLY A 162 7.74 -21.43 -19.12
CA GLY A 162 6.60 -22.18 -18.60
C GLY A 162 5.91 -21.51 -17.42
N LEU A 163 6.35 -20.32 -17.02
CA LEU A 163 5.81 -19.57 -15.89
C LEU A 163 4.61 -18.72 -16.31
N VAL A 164 3.74 -18.45 -15.35
CA VAL A 164 2.58 -17.58 -15.58
C VAL A 164 3.02 -16.13 -15.51
N ASN A 165 2.72 -15.36 -16.55
CA ASN A 165 3.01 -13.93 -16.63
C ASN A 165 1.72 -13.12 -16.73
N VAL A 166 1.76 -11.86 -16.32
CA VAL A 166 0.66 -10.91 -16.47
C VAL A 166 1.14 -9.70 -17.27
N LEU A 167 0.55 -9.50 -18.43
CA LEU A 167 0.74 -8.33 -19.27
C LEU A 167 -0.38 -7.32 -18.97
N TYR A 168 -0.08 -6.02 -18.87
CA TYR A 168 -1.07 -4.99 -18.59
C TYR A 168 -0.79 -3.68 -19.34
N LYS A 169 -1.85 -2.94 -19.69
CA LYS A 169 -1.75 -1.61 -20.30
C LYS A 169 -1.39 -0.58 -19.24
N ARG A 170 -0.45 0.29 -19.58
CA ARG A 170 -0.03 1.43 -18.76
C ARG A 170 -0.77 2.70 -19.23
N ALA A 171 -0.89 3.67 -18.32
CA ALA A 171 -1.52 4.95 -18.63
C ALA A 171 -0.75 5.80 -19.68
N ASP A 172 0.52 5.45 -19.93
CA ASP A 172 1.36 6.10 -20.93
C ASP A 172 1.24 5.49 -22.33
N GLY A 173 0.31 4.53 -22.51
CA GLY A 173 0.08 3.82 -23.78
C GLY A 173 1.01 2.64 -24.05
N ASN A 174 2.00 2.40 -23.17
CA ASN A 174 2.90 1.24 -23.23
C ASN A 174 2.34 0.06 -22.45
N TYR A 175 3.05 -1.08 -22.50
CA TYR A 175 2.72 -2.29 -21.73
C TYR A 175 3.67 -2.49 -20.58
N GLY A 176 3.18 -3.09 -19.50
CA GLY A 176 3.96 -3.56 -18.38
C GLY A 176 3.84 -5.07 -18.24
N LEU A 177 4.94 -5.74 -17.90
CA LEU A 177 5.00 -7.18 -17.71
C LEU A 177 5.34 -7.52 -16.26
N ILE A 178 4.52 -8.37 -15.65
CA ILE A 178 4.76 -8.97 -14.34
C ILE A 178 5.13 -10.43 -14.57
N ARG A 179 6.36 -10.81 -14.23
CA ARG A 179 6.84 -12.18 -14.28
C ARG A 179 6.72 -12.83 -12.92
N THR A 180 6.21 -14.06 -12.87
CA THR A 180 6.25 -14.89 -11.65
C THR A 180 7.61 -15.60 -11.54
N ARG A 181 7.91 -16.10 -10.36
CA ARG A 181 9.13 -16.87 -10.07
C ARG A 181 8.76 -18.17 -9.37
#